data_1c47da04664028b31faea81256ece9e0
#
_entry.id   1c47da04664028b31faea81256ece9e0
#
_cell.length_a   1.000
_cell.length_b   1.000
_cell.length_c   1.000
_cell.angle_alpha   90.00
_cell.angle_beta   90.00
_cell.angle_gamma   90.00
#
_symmetry.space_group_name_H-M   'P 1'
#
loop_
_entity.id
_entity.type
_entity.pdbx_description
1 polymer ?
#
loop_
_entity_poly.entity_id
_entity_poly.type
_entity_poly.pdbx_seq_one_letter_code
_entity_poly.pdbx_strand_id
1 'polypeptide(L)'
;MPGTGDNDSFDVARYIKNLYEQIPMVILTPFSHGITKRIANEDLSPFEYVFCWLGNTNLILSIIKLIEDKMNLEHDIAEAGVQMILLVEDSIRFYSSLLPTLYSFILAQSQSFATEALNPHSAALRMRGRPKVVLARNYDEAMELYTKYRDNTLGIISDCRFPKGEEKDPEAGLKLLREIRKDNEYIPLILQSSESENRKKAEAERFLFIDKNSKKMNLDLRRLMEEHMGFGDFIFRDPKTHEEVMRVRTLKELQDNIFKIPYDSMLYHISRNHMSRWLCARAIFPVSEFLKNVTWHKLQDVDLHRKIIFEAIVQYRHMKNIGVVAVFDRGKFDRYAHFARIGDGSLGGKGRGLAFLDNIIKSHPEFSEREGVKVSIPKTVVLCTDVFDRFMESNNLYQIALSDASDEEILHHFLKAQLPDKYISDSSPSSRQPTGL
;
A
#
# COMPACT_ATOMS: atom_id res chain seq x y z
N MET A 1 20.82 -26.41 -10.44
CA MET A 1 22.01 -26.87 -11.19
C MET A 1 21.61 -28.11 -11.96
N PRO A 2 21.81 -28.24 -13.24
CA PRO A 2 21.70 -29.52 -13.91
C PRO A 2 22.91 -30.35 -13.45
N GLY A 3 22.66 -31.24 -12.48
CA GLY A 3 23.67 -32.08 -11.87
C GLY A 3 23.99 -33.24 -12.76
N THR A 4 25.23 -33.66 -12.72
CA THR A 4 25.78 -34.89 -13.22
C THR A 4 25.31 -36.08 -12.37
N GLY A 5 24.06 -36.48 -12.53
CA GLY A 5 23.49 -37.65 -11.86
C GLY A 5 22.23 -38.10 -12.61
N ASP A 6 21.95 -39.40 -12.65
CA ASP A 6 20.97 -40.10 -13.49
C ASP A 6 19.50 -39.60 -13.40
N ASN A 7 19.17 -38.59 -12.62
CA ASN A 7 17.83 -37.99 -12.58
C ASN A 7 17.89 -36.54 -13.10
N ASP A 8 17.26 -36.29 -14.23
CA ASP A 8 17.08 -34.97 -14.78
C ASP A 8 16.19 -34.14 -13.83
N SER A 9 16.54 -32.86 -13.59
CA SER A 9 15.76 -31.95 -12.76
C SER A 9 14.31 -31.78 -13.25
N PHE A 10 14.05 -31.96 -14.52
CA PHE A 10 12.70 -31.96 -15.10
C PHE A 10 11.90 -33.22 -14.73
N ASP A 11 12.55 -34.41 -14.68
CA ASP A 11 11.91 -35.64 -14.23
C ASP A 11 11.55 -35.57 -12.75
N VAL A 12 12.46 -35.06 -11.94
CA VAL A 12 12.20 -34.81 -10.50
C VAL A 12 11.03 -33.88 -10.31
N ALA A 13 10.95 -32.79 -11.09
CA ALA A 13 9.85 -31.84 -11.01
C ALA A 13 8.51 -32.49 -11.39
N ARG A 14 8.47 -33.26 -12.47
CA ARG A 14 7.28 -34.02 -12.86
C ARG A 14 6.84 -34.99 -11.76
N TYR A 15 7.79 -35.69 -11.16
CA TYR A 15 7.50 -36.60 -10.05
C TYR A 15 6.91 -35.88 -8.85
N ILE A 16 7.49 -34.74 -8.42
CA ILE A 16 7.00 -33.94 -7.31
C ILE A 16 5.59 -33.40 -7.63
N LYS A 17 5.37 -32.90 -8.84
CA LYS A 17 4.07 -32.35 -9.26
C LYS A 17 2.97 -33.40 -9.28
N ASN A 18 3.30 -34.65 -9.66
CA ASN A 18 2.36 -35.75 -9.59
C ASN A 18 1.97 -36.13 -8.15
N LEU A 19 2.88 -35.97 -7.18
CA LEU A 19 2.58 -36.23 -5.76
C LEU A 19 1.88 -35.06 -5.08
N TYR A 20 2.22 -33.85 -5.50
CA TYR A 20 1.80 -32.60 -4.85
C TYR A 20 1.45 -31.55 -5.92
N GLU A 21 0.30 -31.68 -6.54
CA GLU A 21 -0.16 -30.81 -7.62
C GLU A 21 -0.17 -29.32 -7.24
N GLN A 22 -0.47 -29.03 -6.00
CA GLN A 22 -0.61 -27.65 -5.48
C GLN A 22 0.71 -26.93 -5.20
N ILE A 23 1.85 -27.65 -5.15
CA ILE A 23 3.14 -27.01 -4.85
C ILE A 23 3.61 -26.19 -6.06
N PRO A 24 3.78 -24.86 -5.93
CA PRO A 24 4.35 -24.06 -7.01
C PRO A 24 5.83 -24.39 -7.19
N MET A 25 6.22 -24.71 -8.42
CA MET A 25 7.60 -24.99 -8.77
C MET A 25 8.14 -23.95 -9.73
N VAL A 26 9.40 -23.59 -9.54
CA VAL A 26 10.09 -22.56 -10.30
C VAL A 26 11.45 -23.05 -10.76
N ILE A 27 11.79 -22.79 -12.01
CA ILE A 27 13.16 -22.98 -12.49
C ILE A 27 13.94 -21.69 -12.26
N LEU A 28 15.09 -21.81 -11.58
CA LEU A 28 16.08 -20.73 -11.50
C LEU A 28 17.34 -21.18 -12.26
N THR A 29 17.68 -20.49 -13.32
CA THR A 29 18.77 -20.88 -14.22
C THR A 29 19.75 -19.73 -14.43
N PRO A 30 21.07 -19.98 -14.57
CA PRO A 30 22.00 -18.96 -15.05
C PRO A 30 21.68 -18.59 -16.51
N PHE A 31 21.93 -17.34 -16.86
CA PHE A 31 21.73 -16.90 -18.24
C PHE A 31 22.83 -17.46 -19.15
N SER A 32 22.51 -18.53 -19.87
CA SER A 32 23.39 -19.08 -20.90
C SER A 32 22.61 -19.52 -22.13
N HIS A 33 23.24 -19.39 -23.30
CA HIS A 33 22.60 -19.74 -24.59
C HIS A 33 22.21 -21.23 -24.66
N GLY A 34 23.03 -22.13 -24.10
CA GLY A 34 22.74 -23.56 -24.06
C GLY A 34 21.50 -23.89 -23.22
N ILE A 35 21.35 -23.26 -22.06
CA ILE A 35 20.19 -23.48 -21.17
C ILE A 35 18.92 -22.89 -21.79
N THR A 36 18.99 -21.74 -22.44
CA THR A 36 17.84 -21.15 -23.13
C THR A 36 17.32 -22.06 -24.24
N LYS A 37 18.20 -22.69 -25.02
CA LYS A 37 17.80 -23.69 -26.03
C LYS A 37 17.19 -24.94 -25.42
N ARG A 38 17.72 -25.41 -24.29
CA ARG A 38 17.17 -26.59 -23.60
C ARG A 38 15.77 -26.30 -23.09
N ILE A 39 15.56 -25.17 -22.37
CA ILE A 39 14.25 -24.75 -21.84
C ILE A 39 13.22 -24.62 -22.98
N ALA A 40 13.61 -24.16 -24.16
CA ALA A 40 12.72 -24.03 -25.31
C ALA A 40 12.21 -25.36 -25.88
N ASN A 41 12.91 -26.46 -25.58
CA ASN A 41 12.57 -27.80 -26.07
C ASN A 41 12.01 -28.77 -25.02
N GLU A 42 11.96 -28.32 -23.73
CA GLU A 42 11.46 -29.12 -22.63
C GLU A 42 9.99 -28.78 -22.30
N ASP A 43 9.29 -29.77 -21.75
CA ASP A 43 7.97 -29.56 -21.21
C ASP A 43 8.04 -28.75 -19.90
N LEU A 44 7.56 -27.52 -19.93
CA LEU A 44 7.54 -26.60 -18.80
C LEU A 44 6.24 -26.65 -18.00
N SER A 45 5.28 -27.50 -18.35
CA SER A 45 3.97 -27.59 -17.69
C SER A 45 4.03 -27.80 -16.16
N PRO A 46 5.05 -28.48 -15.57
CA PRO A 46 5.16 -28.61 -14.12
C PRO A 46 5.55 -27.32 -13.40
N PHE A 47 6.05 -26.32 -14.12
CA PHE A 47 6.62 -25.11 -13.53
C PHE A 47 5.70 -23.91 -13.69
N GLU A 48 5.50 -23.16 -12.62
CA GLU A 48 4.78 -21.88 -12.65
C GLU A 48 5.54 -20.84 -13.47
N TYR A 49 6.85 -20.72 -13.21
CA TYR A 49 7.72 -19.74 -13.85
C TYR A 49 9.13 -20.28 -14.05
N VAL A 50 9.81 -19.69 -15.03
CA VAL A 50 11.25 -19.84 -15.24
C VAL A 50 11.92 -18.50 -14.98
N PHE A 51 12.97 -18.46 -14.17
CA PHE A 51 13.71 -17.22 -13.89
C PHE A 51 15.17 -17.35 -14.29
N CYS A 52 15.75 -16.22 -14.68
CA CYS A 52 17.16 -16.11 -15.00
C CYS A 52 17.90 -15.42 -13.85
N TRP A 53 18.91 -16.10 -13.28
CA TRP A 53 19.78 -15.51 -12.26
C TRP A 53 20.76 -14.52 -12.89
N LEU A 54 20.61 -13.24 -12.58
CA LEU A 54 21.41 -12.12 -13.08
C LEU A 54 22.29 -11.49 -12.00
N GLY A 55 22.57 -12.21 -10.90
CA GLY A 55 23.39 -11.72 -9.79
C GLY A 55 22.66 -10.84 -8.76
N ASN A 56 21.34 -10.67 -8.89
CA ASN A 56 20.55 -9.86 -7.97
C ASN A 56 19.81 -10.75 -6.95
N THR A 57 20.21 -10.66 -5.67
CA THR A 57 19.58 -11.44 -4.58
C THR A 57 18.11 -11.11 -4.33
N ASN A 58 17.66 -9.88 -4.66
CA ASN A 58 16.25 -9.50 -4.55
C ASN A 58 15.35 -10.29 -5.51
N LEU A 59 15.92 -11.00 -6.48
CA LEU A 59 15.16 -11.89 -7.36
C LEU A 59 14.45 -13.00 -6.58
N ILE A 60 15.11 -13.56 -5.55
CA ILE A 60 14.50 -14.62 -4.72
C ILE A 60 13.26 -14.06 -3.99
N LEU A 61 13.38 -12.88 -3.39
CA LEU A 61 12.23 -12.21 -2.77
C LEU A 61 11.10 -11.97 -3.78
N SER A 62 11.47 -11.56 -5.01
CA SER A 62 10.49 -11.28 -6.06
C SER A 62 9.77 -12.55 -6.53
N ILE A 63 10.47 -13.67 -6.63
CA ILE A 63 9.88 -14.97 -6.96
C ILE A 63 8.85 -15.36 -5.90
N ILE A 64 9.25 -15.31 -4.62
CA ILE A 64 8.35 -15.63 -3.51
C ILE A 64 7.10 -14.73 -3.54
N LYS A 65 7.30 -13.42 -3.72
CA LYS A 65 6.19 -12.46 -3.76
C LYS A 65 5.29 -12.62 -4.98
N LEU A 66 5.83 -12.95 -6.14
CA LEU A 66 5.04 -13.21 -7.34
C LEU A 66 4.12 -14.43 -7.18
N ILE A 67 4.65 -15.51 -6.59
CA ILE A 67 3.89 -16.72 -6.28
C ILE A 67 2.82 -16.41 -5.23
N GLU A 68 3.22 -15.74 -4.14
CA GLU A 68 2.29 -15.31 -3.07
C GLU A 68 1.15 -14.45 -3.65
N ASP A 69 1.49 -13.49 -4.52
CA ASP A 69 0.52 -12.61 -5.15
C ASP A 69 -0.46 -13.40 -6.03
N LYS A 70 0.03 -14.33 -6.86
CA LYS A 70 -0.80 -15.19 -7.70
C LYS A 70 -1.75 -16.05 -6.88
N MET A 71 -1.24 -16.69 -5.81
CA MET A 71 -2.04 -17.59 -4.96
C MET A 71 -3.13 -16.87 -4.16
N ASN A 72 -2.88 -15.63 -3.73
CA ASN A 72 -3.79 -14.90 -2.85
C ASN A 72 -4.63 -13.84 -3.58
N LEU A 73 -4.41 -13.60 -4.88
CA LEU A 73 -5.04 -12.50 -5.61
C LEU A 73 -6.56 -12.50 -5.49
N GLU A 74 -7.19 -13.62 -5.79
CA GLU A 74 -8.66 -13.74 -5.80
C GLU A 74 -9.25 -13.50 -4.42
N HIS A 75 -8.67 -14.12 -3.40
CA HIS A 75 -9.07 -13.94 -2.01
C HIS A 75 -8.89 -12.49 -1.55
N ASP A 76 -7.71 -11.91 -1.78
CA ASP A 76 -7.38 -10.56 -1.30
C ASP A 76 -8.21 -9.47 -2.01
N ILE A 77 -8.58 -9.69 -3.27
CA ILE A 77 -9.51 -8.82 -4.00
C ILE A 77 -10.92 -8.93 -3.41
N ALA A 78 -11.42 -10.16 -3.23
CA ALA A 78 -12.78 -10.39 -2.73
C ALA A 78 -12.98 -9.87 -1.32
N GLU A 79 -12.02 -10.11 -0.42
CA GLU A 79 -12.13 -9.76 1.00
C GLU A 79 -11.80 -8.29 1.31
N ALA A 80 -10.86 -7.69 0.58
CA ALA A 80 -10.33 -6.38 0.94
C ALA A 80 -10.31 -5.35 -0.20
N GLY A 81 -10.60 -5.73 -1.43
CA GLY A 81 -10.52 -4.83 -2.59
C GLY A 81 -9.08 -4.50 -3.00
N VAL A 82 -8.13 -5.41 -2.72
CA VAL A 82 -6.72 -5.22 -3.06
C VAL A 82 -6.55 -4.99 -4.55
N GLN A 83 -5.60 -4.15 -4.93
CA GLN A 83 -5.39 -3.79 -6.33
C GLN A 83 -4.32 -4.66 -6.98
N MET A 84 -4.46 -4.88 -8.29
CA MET A 84 -3.52 -5.61 -9.14
C MET A 84 -2.74 -4.65 -10.04
N ILE A 85 -1.44 -4.91 -10.21
CA ILE A 85 -0.61 -4.36 -11.29
C ILE A 85 -0.35 -5.50 -12.26
N LEU A 86 -0.84 -5.37 -13.48
CA LEU A 86 -0.63 -6.37 -14.52
C LEU A 86 0.69 -6.10 -15.25
N LEU A 87 1.63 -7.03 -15.16
CA LEU A 87 2.87 -7.02 -15.93
C LEU A 87 2.76 -8.01 -17.08
N VAL A 88 2.94 -7.55 -18.33
CA VAL A 88 2.90 -8.40 -19.51
C VAL A 88 4.28 -8.44 -20.14
N GLU A 89 4.95 -9.61 -20.05
CA GLU A 89 6.31 -9.80 -20.53
C GLU A 89 6.59 -11.29 -20.77
N ASP A 90 6.95 -11.69 -21.97
CA ASP A 90 7.27 -13.09 -22.31
C ASP A 90 8.75 -13.43 -22.16
N SER A 91 9.62 -12.42 -22.09
CA SER A 91 11.05 -12.63 -22.00
C SER A 91 11.50 -12.91 -20.57
N ILE A 92 11.96 -14.15 -20.32
CA ILE A 92 12.50 -14.60 -19.04
C ILE A 92 13.56 -13.62 -18.51
N ARG A 93 14.44 -13.14 -19.37
CA ARG A 93 15.49 -12.19 -18.99
C ARG A 93 14.91 -10.85 -18.50
N PHE A 94 13.93 -10.32 -19.22
CA PHE A 94 13.39 -9.01 -18.92
C PHE A 94 12.56 -9.03 -17.64
N TYR A 95 11.62 -9.97 -17.47
CA TYR A 95 10.85 -10.02 -16.22
C TYR A 95 11.71 -10.39 -15.01
N SER A 96 12.74 -11.25 -15.18
CA SER A 96 13.69 -11.56 -14.09
C SER A 96 14.50 -10.33 -13.66
N SER A 97 14.78 -9.40 -14.57
CA SER A 97 15.45 -8.13 -14.26
C SER A 97 14.51 -7.08 -13.66
N LEU A 98 13.26 -7.03 -14.12
CA LEU A 98 12.30 -5.99 -13.77
C LEU A 98 11.64 -6.22 -12.41
N LEU A 99 11.24 -7.47 -12.13
CA LEU A 99 10.51 -7.83 -10.91
C LEU A 99 11.23 -7.43 -9.61
N PRO A 100 12.56 -7.59 -9.46
CA PRO A 100 13.28 -7.12 -8.28
C PRO A 100 13.12 -5.62 -8.03
N THR A 101 13.16 -4.81 -9.09
CA THR A 101 12.97 -3.36 -8.98
C THR A 101 11.54 -3.03 -8.61
N LEU A 102 10.57 -3.67 -9.27
CA LEU A 102 9.14 -3.46 -9.06
C LEU A 102 8.73 -3.82 -7.62
N TYR A 103 9.09 -5.01 -7.14
CA TYR A 103 8.78 -5.42 -5.77
C TYR A 103 9.49 -4.60 -4.72
N SER A 104 10.79 -4.28 -4.92
CA SER A 104 11.52 -3.42 -3.99
C SER A 104 10.84 -2.04 -3.85
N PHE A 105 10.37 -1.48 -4.95
CA PHE A 105 9.65 -0.21 -4.95
C PHE A 105 8.30 -0.32 -4.24
N ILE A 106 7.45 -1.28 -4.62
CA ILE A 106 6.11 -1.47 -4.02
C ILE A 106 6.23 -1.71 -2.51
N LEU A 107 7.15 -2.56 -2.06
CA LEU A 107 7.34 -2.87 -0.65
C LEU A 107 7.82 -1.64 0.15
N ALA A 108 8.77 -0.88 -0.39
CA ALA A 108 9.27 0.34 0.25
C ALA A 108 8.15 1.40 0.38
N GLN A 109 7.35 1.61 -0.66
CA GLN A 109 6.22 2.53 -0.63
C GLN A 109 5.14 2.08 0.36
N SER A 110 4.77 0.80 0.33
CA SER A 110 3.78 0.25 1.26
C SER A 110 4.25 0.36 2.72
N GLN A 111 5.53 0.15 2.98
CA GLN A 111 6.12 0.36 4.30
C GLN A 111 6.07 1.84 4.72
N SER A 112 6.35 2.76 3.82
CA SER A 112 6.19 4.20 4.07
C SER A 112 4.74 4.54 4.43
N PHE A 113 3.76 4.05 3.67
CA PHE A 113 2.34 4.26 3.97
C PHE A 113 1.90 3.63 5.29
N ALA A 114 2.50 2.49 5.67
CA ALA A 114 2.23 1.84 6.94
C ALA A 114 2.69 2.66 8.15
N THR A 115 3.64 3.60 7.99
CA THR A 115 4.06 4.51 9.08
C THR A 115 2.97 5.49 9.52
N GLU A 116 1.93 5.69 8.69
CA GLU A 116 0.76 6.50 9.04
C GLU A 116 -0.26 5.72 9.89
N ALA A 117 -0.05 4.44 10.11
CA ALA A 117 -0.97 3.61 10.88
C ALA A 117 -0.89 3.93 12.38
N LEU A 118 -2.00 3.79 13.06
CA LEU A 118 -2.15 4.15 14.48
C LEU A 118 -1.43 3.20 15.44
N ASN A 119 -1.18 1.97 14.99
CA ASN A 119 -0.48 0.95 15.77
C ASN A 119 0.15 -0.12 14.85
N PRO A 120 1.02 -1.02 15.37
CA PRO A 120 1.67 -2.07 14.59
C PRO A 120 0.71 -3.02 13.88
N HIS A 121 -0.44 -3.33 14.48
CA HIS A 121 -1.46 -4.19 13.88
C HIS A 121 -2.04 -3.54 12.61
N SER A 122 -2.45 -2.28 12.70
CA SER A 122 -2.95 -1.51 11.56
C SER A 122 -1.88 -1.32 10.47
N ALA A 123 -0.60 -1.19 10.86
CA ALA A 123 0.52 -1.17 9.92
C ALA A 123 0.66 -2.49 9.16
N ALA A 124 0.57 -3.63 9.86
CA ALA A 124 0.61 -4.94 9.24
C ALA A 124 -0.55 -5.18 8.26
N LEU A 125 -1.76 -4.72 8.59
CA LEU A 125 -2.91 -4.78 7.68
C LEU A 125 -2.70 -3.95 6.42
N ARG A 126 -2.14 -2.73 6.53
CA ARG A 126 -1.78 -1.92 5.35
C ARG A 126 -0.73 -2.60 4.47
N MET A 127 0.27 -3.25 5.06
CA MET A 127 1.27 -4.01 4.32
C MET A 127 0.67 -5.19 3.55
N ARG A 128 -0.34 -5.88 4.11
CA ARG A 128 -1.08 -6.95 3.41
C ARG A 128 -1.93 -6.41 2.26
N GLY A 129 -2.49 -5.20 2.40
CA GLY A 129 -3.27 -4.51 1.38
C GLY A 129 -2.43 -3.88 0.25
N ARG A 130 -1.13 -4.14 0.16
CA ARG A 130 -0.29 -3.65 -0.93
C ARG A 130 -0.79 -4.14 -2.28
N PRO A 131 -0.61 -3.37 -3.36
CA PRO A 131 -0.92 -3.86 -4.70
C PRO A 131 -0.14 -5.13 -5.03
N LYS A 132 -0.83 -6.10 -5.64
CA LYS A 132 -0.28 -7.38 -6.10
C LYS A 132 0.26 -7.23 -7.52
N VAL A 133 1.37 -7.90 -7.81
CA VAL A 133 1.90 -7.97 -9.17
C VAL A 133 1.52 -9.32 -9.78
N VAL A 134 0.93 -9.28 -10.96
CA VAL A 134 0.58 -10.48 -11.72
C VAL A 134 1.29 -10.46 -13.07
N LEU A 135 1.99 -11.51 -13.40
CA LEU A 135 2.74 -11.65 -14.64
C LEU A 135 1.91 -12.45 -15.64
N ALA A 136 1.63 -11.86 -16.80
CA ALA A 136 1.11 -12.53 -17.99
C ALA A 136 2.22 -12.64 -19.04
N ARG A 137 2.24 -13.73 -19.80
CA ARG A 137 3.29 -14.01 -20.79
C ARG A 137 2.80 -13.93 -22.24
N ASN A 138 1.52 -13.76 -22.43
CA ASN A 138 0.88 -13.63 -23.73
C ASN A 138 -0.36 -12.74 -23.67
N TYR A 139 -0.93 -12.44 -24.84
CA TYR A 139 -2.08 -11.57 -25.00
C TYR A 139 -3.34 -12.12 -24.32
N ASP A 140 -3.59 -13.40 -24.51
CA ASP A 140 -4.84 -14.03 -24.08
C ASP A 140 -4.89 -14.12 -22.55
N GLU A 141 -3.78 -14.53 -21.91
CA GLU A 141 -3.60 -14.52 -20.45
C GLU A 141 -3.77 -13.10 -19.87
N ALA A 142 -3.18 -12.09 -20.53
CA ALA A 142 -3.28 -10.70 -20.09
C ALA A 142 -4.72 -10.18 -20.16
N MET A 143 -5.44 -10.50 -21.24
CA MET A 143 -6.85 -10.11 -21.40
C MET A 143 -7.78 -10.84 -20.43
N GLU A 144 -7.54 -12.11 -20.17
CA GLU A 144 -8.29 -12.89 -19.18
C GLU A 144 -8.16 -12.28 -17.78
N LEU A 145 -6.91 -12.05 -17.34
CA LEU A 145 -6.62 -11.42 -16.05
C LEU A 145 -7.23 -10.02 -15.95
N TYR A 146 -7.07 -9.21 -16.97
CA TYR A 146 -7.67 -7.87 -16.98
C TYR A 146 -9.20 -7.93 -16.91
N THR A 147 -9.84 -8.76 -17.72
CA THR A 147 -11.30 -8.88 -17.75
C THR A 147 -11.86 -9.36 -16.40
N LYS A 148 -11.19 -10.32 -15.77
CA LYS A 148 -11.57 -10.85 -14.46
C LYS A 148 -11.42 -9.81 -13.35
N TYR A 149 -10.37 -8.99 -13.37
CA TYR A 149 -10.01 -8.08 -12.28
C TYR A 149 -9.97 -6.59 -12.69
N ARG A 150 -10.70 -6.19 -13.73
CA ARG A 150 -10.67 -4.83 -14.29
C ARG A 150 -10.91 -3.73 -13.26
N ASP A 151 -11.86 -3.92 -12.36
CA ASP A 151 -12.23 -2.94 -11.33
C ASP A 151 -11.16 -2.80 -10.24
N ASN A 152 -10.30 -3.79 -10.10
CA ASN A 152 -9.19 -3.85 -9.16
C ASN A 152 -7.82 -3.72 -9.84
N THR A 153 -7.76 -3.31 -11.11
CA THR A 153 -6.51 -3.08 -11.82
C THR A 153 -6.02 -1.65 -11.61
N LEU A 154 -4.88 -1.51 -10.92
CA LEU A 154 -4.26 -0.21 -10.61
C LEU A 154 -3.56 0.39 -11.84
N GLY A 155 -2.96 -0.46 -12.66
CA GLY A 155 -2.27 -0.08 -13.89
C GLY A 155 -1.65 -1.29 -14.60
N ILE A 156 -1.19 -1.06 -15.83
CA ILE A 156 -0.63 -2.10 -16.69
C ILE A 156 0.75 -1.68 -17.18
N ILE A 157 1.70 -2.60 -17.11
CA ILE A 157 3.05 -2.47 -17.64
C ILE A 157 3.20 -3.58 -18.68
N SER A 158 3.28 -3.22 -19.96
CA SER A 158 3.29 -4.18 -21.05
C SER A 158 4.53 -4.04 -21.92
N ASP A 159 5.16 -5.17 -22.26
CA ASP A 159 6.05 -5.19 -23.42
C ASP A 159 5.27 -4.89 -24.70
N CYS A 160 5.98 -4.54 -25.76
CA CYS A 160 5.38 -4.31 -27.08
C CYS A 160 5.17 -5.61 -27.85
N ARG A 161 6.10 -6.59 -27.71
CA ARG A 161 6.18 -7.78 -28.55
C ARG A 161 6.12 -9.07 -27.74
N PHE A 162 4.99 -9.77 -27.81
CA PHE A 162 4.79 -11.07 -27.17
C PHE A 162 3.76 -11.92 -27.96
N PRO A 163 3.54 -13.20 -27.61
CA PRO A 163 2.60 -14.07 -28.29
C PRO A 163 1.15 -13.57 -28.22
N LYS A 164 0.46 -13.62 -29.37
CA LYS A 164 -0.99 -13.45 -29.50
C LYS A 164 -1.52 -14.64 -30.30
N GLY A 165 -2.24 -15.54 -29.63
CA GLY A 165 -2.47 -16.88 -30.14
C GLY A 165 -1.13 -17.67 -30.21
N GLU A 166 -0.86 -18.33 -31.33
CA GLU A 166 0.33 -19.17 -31.49
C GLU A 166 1.58 -18.39 -31.97
N GLU A 167 1.45 -17.14 -32.45
CA GLU A 167 2.54 -16.39 -33.06
C GLU A 167 2.92 -15.15 -32.24
N LYS A 168 4.21 -14.77 -32.30
CA LYS A 168 4.69 -13.51 -31.75
C LYS A 168 4.23 -12.33 -32.60
N ASP A 169 3.43 -11.45 -32.01
CA ASP A 169 2.95 -10.23 -32.66
C ASP A 169 3.82 -9.04 -32.21
N PRO A 170 4.48 -8.33 -33.14
CA PRO A 170 5.34 -7.18 -32.82
C PRO A 170 4.58 -5.99 -32.20
N GLU A 171 3.27 -5.93 -32.34
CA GLU A 171 2.40 -4.89 -31.80
C GLU A 171 1.38 -5.41 -30.77
N ALA A 172 1.59 -6.61 -30.23
CA ALA A 172 0.67 -7.21 -29.26
C ALA A 172 0.38 -6.28 -28.08
N GLY A 173 1.41 -5.63 -27.54
CA GLY A 173 1.27 -4.69 -26.43
C GLY A 173 0.45 -3.45 -26.80
N LEU A 174 0.68 -2.86 -27.97
CA LEU A 174 -0.13 -1.75 -28.46
C LEU A 174 -1.61 -2.14 -28.63
N LYS A 175 -1.86 -3.32 -29.19
CA LYS A 175 -3.23 -3.84 -29.38
C LYS A 175 -3.91 -4.10 -28.02
N LEU A 176 -3.18 -4.67 -27.06
CA LEU A 176 -3.65 -4.91 -25.71
C LEU A 176 -4.03 -3.59 -25.02
N LEU A 177 -3.11 -2.62 -25.01
CA LEU A 177 -3.33 -1.35 -24.34
C LEU A 177 -4.46 -0.53 -24.99
N ARG A 178 -4.64 -0.62 -26.32
CA ARG A 178 -5.80 -0.01 -27.02
C ARG A 178 -7.12 -0.62 -26.56
N GLU A 179 -7.18 -1.93 -26.44
CA GLU A 179 -8.42 -2.61 -26.03
C GLU A 179 -8.78 -2.23 -24.60
N ILE A 180 -7.81 -2.24 -23.70
CA ILE A 180 -8.01 -1.82 -22.31
C ILE A 180 -8.38 -0.33 -22.21
N ARG A 181 -7.81 0.55 -23.05
CA ARG A 181 -8.15 1.97 -23.08
C ARG A 181 -9.60 2.23 -23.47
N LYS A 182 -10.20 1.38 -24.32
CA LYS A 182 -11.63 1.49 -24.68
C LYS A 182 -12.54 1.20 -23.48
N ASP A 183 -12.16 0.25 -22.64
CA ASP A 183 -12.91 -0.13 -21.45
C ASP A 183 -12.69 0.86 -20.29
N ASN A 184 -11.45 1.30 -20.09
CA ASN A 184 -11.08 2.25 -19.04
C ASN A 184 -10.18 3.37 -19.57
N GLU A 185 -10.79 4.55 -19.80
CA GLU A 185 -10.11 5.71 -20.40
C GLU A 185 -8.94 6.23 -19.57
N TYR A 186 -8.99 6.11 -18.24
CA TYR A 186 -8.04 6.78 -17.34
C TYR A 186 -7.07 5.85 -16.63
N ILE A 187 -7.11 4.55 -16.91
CA ILE A 187 -6.15 3.61 -16.32
C ILE A 187 -4.72 3.89 -16.81
N PRO A 188 -3.70 3.89 -15.93
CA PRO A 188 -2.31 4.02 -16.35
C PRO A 188 -1.87 2.84 -17.21
N LEU A 189 -1.43 3.13 -18.43
CA LEU A 189 -0.94 2.16 -19.39
C LEU A 189 0.49 2.51 -19.76
N ILE A 190 1.43 1.65 -19.40
CA ILE A 190 2.86 1.80 -19.65
C ILE A 190 3.28 0.79 -20.70
N LEU A 191 3.76 1.26 -21.85
CA LEU A 191 4.37 0.43 -22.87
C LEU A 191 5.88 0.41 -22.67
N GLN A 192 6.47 -0.77 -22.67
CA GLN A 192 7.92 -0.97 -22.66
C GLN A 192 8.38 -1.47 -24.02
N SER A 193 9.47 -0.94 -24.54
CA SER A 193 10.07 -1.45 -25.77
C SER A 193 11.57 -1.15 -25.84
N SER A 194 12.32 -2.03 -26.53
CA SER A 194 13.71 -1.75 -26.93
C SER A 194 13.81 -1.00 -28.24
N GLU A 195 12.70 -0.85 -28.98
CA GLU A 195 12.62 -0.19 -30.27
C GLU A 195 12.15 1.25 -30.08
N SER A 196 12.99 2.23 -30.48
CA SER A 196 12.69 3.67 -30.32
C SER A 196 11.47 4.14 -31.10
N GLU A 197 11.13 3.48 -32.20
CA GLU A 197 9.95 3.80 -33.02
C GLU A 197 8.64 3.59 -32.26
N ASN A 198 8.60 2.64 -31.34
CA ASN A 198 7.43 2.36 -30.52
C ASN A 198 7.12 3.50 -29.54
N ARG A 199 8.10 4.36 -29.22
CA ARG A 199 7.85 5.58 -28.44
C ARG A 199 6.86 6.50 -29.14
N LYS A 200 7.05 6.76 -30.45
CA LYS A 200 6.16 7.65 -31.21
C LYS A 200 4.75 7.09 -31.29
N LYS A 201 4.62 5.75 -31.43
CA LYS A 201 3.31 5.07 -31.43
C LYS A 201 2.61 5.20 -30.08
N ALA A 202 3.36 4.98 -28.99
CA ALA A 202 2.84 5.11 -27.62
C ALA A 202 2.38 6.55 -27.34
N GLU A 203 3.19 7.54 -27.67
CA GLU A 203 2.86 8.97 -27.47
C GLU A 203 1.63 9.41 -28.28
N ALA A 204 1.50 8.96 -29.52
CA ALA A 204 0.33 9.23 -30.36
C ALA A 204 -0.98 8.70 -29.74
N GLU A 205 -0.89 7.60 -29.01
CA GLU A 205 -2.03 6.95 -28.33
C GLU A 205 -2.14 7.33 -26.84
N ARG A 206 -1.32 8.28 -26.38
CA ARG A 206 -1.27 8.74 -24.98
C ARG A 206 -0.96 7.62 -23.98
N PHE A 207 -0.14 6.63 -24.39
CA PHE A 207 0.44 5.66 -23.49
C PHE A 207 1.75 6.19 -22.90
N LEU A 208 2.02 5.85 -21.66
CA LEU A 208 3.31 6.09 -21.03
C LEU A 208 4.35 5.15 -21.64
N PHE A 209 5.58 5.61 -21.78
CA PHE A 209 6.62 4.82 -22.47
C PHE A 209 7.88 4.66 -21.62
N ILE A 210 8.43 3.45 -21.63
CA ILE A 210 9.72 3.11 -21.04
C ILE A 210 10.61 2.48 -22.11
N ASP A 211 11.82 3.03 -22.26
CA ASP A 211 12.86 2.45 -23.12
C ASP A 211 13.63 1.37 -22.35
N LYS A 212 13.49 0.10 -22.76
CA LYS A 212 14.19 -1.05 -22.17
C LYS A 212 15.72 -0.97 -22.26
N ASN A 213 16.26 -0.20 -23.20
CA ASN A 213 17.70 -0.01 -23.39
C ASN A 213 18.25 1.15 -22.57
N SER A 214 17.38 1.94 -21.94
CA SER A 214 17.80 3.08 -21.14
C SER A 214 18.48 2.64 -19.84
N LYS A 215 19.65 3.23 -19.55
CA LYS A 215 20.29 3.08 -18.23
C LYS A 215 19.43 3.63 -17.09
N LYS A 216 18.43 4.45 -17.40
CA LYS A 216 17.49 5.06 -16.45
C LYS A 216 16.16 4.29 -16.36
N MET A 217 16.01 3.14 -17.04
CA MET A 217 14.77 2.38 -17.11
C MET A 217 14.10 2.20 -15.74
N ASN A 218 14.87 1.80 -14.72
CA ASN A 218 14.36 1.59 -13.36
C ASN A 218 13.92 2.89 -12.68
N LEU A 219 14.57 4.02 -12.96
CA LEU A 219 14.19 5.34 -12.46
C LEU A 219 12.91 5.82 -13.15
N ASP A 220 12.82 5.64 -14.46
CA ASP A 220 11.64 6.01 -15.24
C ASP A 220 10.42 5.19 -14.80
N LEU A 221 10.59 3.88 -14.56
CA LEU A 221 9.52 3.04 -14.02
C LEU A 221 9.02 3.56 -12.67
N ARG A 222 9.91 3.81 -11.73
CA ARG A 222 9.55 4.34 -10.40
C ARG A 222 8.79 5.66 -10.53
N ARG A 223 9.32 6.59 -11.31
CA ARG A 223 8.69 7.90 -11.55
C ARG A 223 7.28 7.75 -12.12
N LEU A 224 7.09 6.91 -13.14
CA LEU A 224 5.77 6.69 -13.74
C LEU A 224 4.79 6.04 -12.77
N MET A 225 5.25 5.12 -11.91
CA MET A 225 4.41 4.53 -10.87
C MET A 225 4.02 5.56 -9.80
N GLU A 226 4.94 6.42 -9.39
CA GLU A 226 4.66 7.50 -8.44
C GLU A 226 3.65 8.50 -9.01
N GLU A 227 3.86 8.96 -10.23
CA GLU A 227 3.06 10.00 -10.87
C GLU A 227 1.67 9.51 -11.32
N HIS A 228 1.56 8.25 -11.79
CA HIS A 228 0.34 7.77 -12.46
C HIS A 228 -0.39 6.63 -11.74
N MET A 229 0.32 5.78 -10.98
CA MET A 229 -0.31 4.66 -10.25
C MET A 229 -0.62 5.00 -8.78
N GLY A 230 -0.38 6.24 -8.35
CA GLY A 230 -0.77 6.73 -7.02
C GLY A 230 0.21 6.40 -5.89
N PHE A 231 1.43 5.93 -6.18
CA PHE A 231 2.42 5.65 -5.15
C PHE A 231 3.10 6.90 -4.57
N GLY A 232 3.21 7.98 -5.36
CA GLY A 232 3.77 9.25 -4.90
C GLY A 232 2.80 10.12 -4.11
N ASP A 233 3.23 11.35 -3.85
CA ASP A 233 2.35 12.40 -3.33
C ASP A 233 1.18 12.65 -4.28
N PHE A 234 0.02 13.01 -3.74
CA PHE A 234 -1.07 13.45 -4.60
C PHE A 234 -0.88 14.92 -4.97
N ILE A 235 -0.68 15.17 -6.26
CA ILE A 235 -0.43 16.51 -6.78
C ILE A 235 -1.70 16.98 -7.50
N PHE A 236 -2.37 17.97 -6.92
CA PHE A 236 -3.44 18.68 -7.59
C PHE A 236 -2.85 19.61 -8.63
N ARG A 237 -3.34 19.52 -9.86
CA ARG A 237 -2.86 20.32 -11.01
C ARG A 237 -3.97 21.16 -11.58
N ASP A 238 -3.62 22.32 -12.08
CA ASP A 238 -4.53 23.10 -12.92
C ASP A 238 -4.83 22.31 -14.21
N PRO A 239 -6.10 22.13 -14.60
CA PRO A 239 -6.45 21.33 -15.78
C PRO A 239 -6.02 21.95 -17.12
N LYS A 240 -5.71 23.26 -17.17
CA LYS A 240 -5.32 23.98 -18.38
C LYS A 240 -3.81 24.12 -18.52
N THR A 241 -3.13 24.51 -17.43
CA THR A 241 -1.67 24.74 -17.44
C THR A 241 -0.88 23.52 -17.04
N HIS A 242 -1.53 22.52 -16.40
CA HIS A 242 -0.90 21.36 -15.77
C HIS A 242 0.11 21.69 -14.64
N GLU A 243 0.15 22.93 -14.21
CA GLU A 243 0.99 23.36 -13.08
C GLU A 243 0.46 22.81 -11.76
N GLU A 244 1.37 22.58 -10.83
CA GLU A 244 1.03 22.14 -9.48
C GLU A 244 0.34 23.28 -8.71
N VAL A 245 -0.87 23.03 -8.19
CA VAL A 245 -1.61 23.98 -7.36
C VAL A 245 -1.59 23.60 -5.89
N MET A 246 -1.50 22.31 -5.59
CA MET A 246 -1.40 21.80 -4.23
C MET A 246 -0.84 20.38 -4.23
N ARG A 247 -0.12 20.05 -3.16
CA ARG A 247 0.42 18.70 -2.93
C ARG A 247 -0.01 18.21 -1.56
N VAL A 248 -0.46 16.94 -1.48
CA VAL A 248 -0.77 16.27 -0.22
C VAL A 248 -0.11 14.90 -0.19
N ARG A 249 0.42 14.53 0.97
CA ARG A 249 1.18 13.29 1.19
C ARG A 249 0.36 12.25 1.92
N THR A 250 -0.50 12.71 2.84
CA THR A 250 -1.26 11.86 3.76
C THR A 250 -2.75 12.10 3.63
N LEU A 251 -3.54 11.13 4.08
CA LEU A 251 -5.00 11.28 4.16
C LEU A 251 -5.41 12.45 5.07
N LYS A 252 -4.62 12.71 6.12
CA LYS A 252 -4.84 13.85 7.02
C LYS A 252 -4.62 15.17 6.29
N GLU A 253 -3.51 15.32 5.55
CA GLU A 253 -3.25 16.53 4.77
C GLU A 253 -4.34 16.78 3.73
N LEU A 254 -4.83 15.71 3.06
CA LEU A 254 -5.96 15.81 2.14
C LEU A 254 -7.20 16.35 2.84
N GLN A 255 -7.56 15.80 4.00
CA GLN A 255 -8.71 16.24 4.78
C GLN A 255 -8.57 17.70 5.23
N ASP A 256 -7.39 18.11 5.72
CA ASP A 256 -7.16 19.44 6.28
C ASP A 256 -7.14 20.54 5.19
N ASN A 257 -6.92 20.16 3.93
CA ASN A 257 -6.79 21.09 2.80
C ASN A 257 -7.89 20.99 1.75
N ILE A 258 -8.84 20.04 1.86
CA ILE A 258 -9.84 19.75 0.82
C ILE A 258 -10.63 21.01 0.40
N PHE A 259 -10.95 21.90 1.33
CA PHE A 259 -11.68 23.13 1.06
C PHE A 259 -10.83 24.26 0.44
N LYS A 260 -9.50 24.12 0.44
CA LYS A 260 -8.56 25.08 -0.16
C LYS A 260 -8.19 24.72 -1.62
N ILE A 261 -8.48 23.49 -2.05
CA ILE A 261 -8.17 23.03 -3.39
C ILE A 261 -9.05 23.77 -4.39
N PRO A 262 -8.50 24.36 -5.48
CA PRO A 262 -9.28 24.94 -6.56
C PRO A 262 -10.27 23.91 -7.14
N TYR A 263 -11.52 24.36 -7.38
CA TYR A 263 -12.58 23.43 -7.81
C TYR A 263 -12.27 22.73 -9.12
N ASP A 264 -11.79 23.46 -10.13
CA ASP A 264 -11.48 22.89 -11.44
C ASP A 264 -10.39 21.80 -11.35
N SER A 265 -9.39 22.02 -10.48
CA SER A 265 -8.36 21.03 -10.19
C SER A 265 -8.95 19.79 -9.48
N MET A 266 -9.80 20.00 -8.49
CA MET A 266 -10.44 18.89 -7.80
C MET A 266 -11.31 18.07 -8.75
N LEU A 267 -12.18 18.72 -9.54
CA LEU A 267 -13.05 18.06 -10.51
C LEU A 267 -12.25 17.30 -11.57
N TYR A 268 -11.15 17.90 -12.06
CA TYR A 268 -10.23 17.23 -12.98
C TYR A 268 -9.70 15.91 -12.45
N HIS A 269 -9.32 15.86 -11.19
CA HIS A 269 -8.74 14.66 -10.60
C HIS A 269 -9.78 13.61 -10.20
N ILE A 270 -10.92 14.01 -9.63
CA ILE A 270 -11.95 13.04 -9.22
C ILE A 270 -12.63 12.40 -10.42
N SER A 271 -12.92 13.15 -11.48
CA SER A 271 -13.57 12.63 -12.68
C SER A 271 -12.69 11.62 -13.45
N ARG A 272 -11.38 11.60 -13.21
CA ARG A 272 -10.40 10.68 -13.82
C ARG A 272 -9.92 9.57 -12.88
N ASN A 273 -10.58 9.41 -11.74
CA ASN A 273 -10.23 8.42 -10.73
C ASN A 273 -8.80 8.53 -10.18
N HIS A 274 -8.15 9.71 -10.32
CA HIS A 274 -6.80 9.89 -9.80
C HIS A 274 -6.76 9.79 -8.28
N MET A 275 -7.74 10.39 -7.58
CA MET A 275 -7.84 10.33 -6.13
C MET A 275 -8.14 8.90 -5.64
N SER A 276 -9.08 8.21 -6.27
CA SER A 276 -9.41 6.82 -5.93
C SER A 276 -8.19 5.91 -6.09
N ARG A 277 -7.42 6.07 -7.17
CA ARG A 277 -6.19 5.31 -7.41
C ARG A 277 -5.13 5.58 -6.35
N TRP A 278 -4.94 6.84 -5.96
CA TRP A 278 -4.01 7.23 -4.90
C TRP A 278 -4.38 6.61 -3.54
N LEU A 279 -5.67 6.54 -3.23
CA LEU A 279 -6.19 5.87 -2.03
C LEU A 279 -6.01 4.35 -2.10
N CYS A 280 -6.24 3.75 -3.27
CA CYS A 280 -6.03 2.32 -3.50
C CYS A 280 -4.57 1.90 -3.29
N ALA A 281 -3.61 2.67 -3.81
CA ALA A 281 -2.19 2.39 -3.62
C ALA A 281 -1.78 2.38 -2.13
N ARG A 282 -2.54 3.09 -1.27
CA ARG A 282 -2.37 3.19 0.20
C ARG A 282 -3.22 2.22 1.01
N ALA A 283 -3.88 1.27 0.35
CA ALA A 283 -4.83 0.34 0.98
C ALA A 283 -5.97 1.05 1.75
N ILE A 284 -6.45 2.19 1.24
CA ILE A 284 -7.60 2.93 1.77
C ILE A 284 -8.83 2.61 0.89
N PHE A 285 -9.14 1.31 0.77
CA PHE A 285 -10.14 0.79 -0.16
C PHE A 285 -11.57 1.31 0.06
N PRO A 286 -12.09 1.42 1.31
CA PRO A 286 -13.49 1.86 1.51
C PRO A 286 -13.74 3.27 0.97
N VAL A 287 -12.81 4.20 1.18
CA VAL A 287 -12.94 5.57 0.64
C VAL A 287 -12.78 5.57 -0.88
N SER A 288 -11.80 4.81 -1.39
CA SER A 288 -11.57 4.71 -2.83
C SER A 288 -12.79 4.16 -3.57
N GLU A 289 -13.37 3.09 -3.08
CA GLU A 289 -14.54 2.44 -3.67
C GLU A 289 -15.76 3.37 -3.64
N PHE A 290 -15.99 4.02 -2.51
CA PHE A 290 -17.03 5.04 -2.40
C PHE A 290 -16.87 6.14 -3.45
N LEU A 291 -15.65 6.71 -3.59
CA LEU A 291 -15.39 7.79 -4.54
C LEU A 291 -15.50 7.36 -6.00
N LYS A 292 -15.17 6.11 -6.35
CA LYS A 292 -15.36 5.56 -7.70
C LYS A 292 -16.83 5.52 -8.10
N ASN A 293 -17.73 5.24 -7.15
CA ASN A 293 -19.16 5.06 -7.40
C ASN A 293 -19.95 6.38 -7.39
N VAL A 294 -19.33 7.51 -6.99
CA VAL A 294 -20.00 8.82 -7.01
C VAL A 294 -20.09 9.35 -8.45
N THR A 295 -21.30 9.70 -8.86
CA THR A 295 -21.54 10.27 -10.18
C THR A 295 -21.31 11.79 -10.18
N TRP A 296 -20.04 12.19 -10.19
CA TRP A 296 -19.57 13.56 -10.00
C TRP A 296 -20.22 14.59 -10.94
N HIS A 297 -20.43 14.23 -12.21
CA HIS A 297 -21.02 15.11 -13.22
C HIS A 297 -22.51 15.44 -12.98
N LYS A 298 -23.19 14.69 -12.13
CA LYS A 298 -24.59 14.97 -11.76
C LYS A 298 -24.70 15.95 -10.60
N LEU A 299 -23.63 16.20 -9.89
CA LEU A 299 -23.60 17.09 -8.74
C LEU A 299 -23.18 18.49 -9.22
N GLN A 300 -24.10 19.43 -9.19
CA GLN A 300 -23.85 20.81 -9.68
C GLN A 300 -23.24 21.75 -8.62
N ASP A 301 -23.32 21.37 -7.35
CA ASP A 301 -22.78 22.17 -6.24
C ASP A 301 -21.32 21.86 -5.98
N VAL A 302 -20.48 22.88 -6.12
CA VAL A 302 -19.03 22.85 -5.92
C VAL A 302 -18.65 22.42 -4.50
N ASP A 303 -19.36 22.96 -3.50
CA ASP A 303 -19.05 22.67 -2.09
C ASP A 303 -19.55 21.27 -1.69
N LEU A 304 -20.52 20.73 -2.39
CA LEU A 304 -21.00 19.37 -2.16
C LEU A 304 -19.92 18.32 -2.49
N HIS A 305 -19.17 18.49 -3.56
CA HIS A 305 -18.05 17.59 -3.88
C HIS A 305 -17.02 17.53 -2.75
N ARG A 306 -16.62 18.70 -2.23
CA ARG A 306 -15.68 18.81 -1.12
C ARG A 306 -16.22 18.17 0.15
N LYS A 307 -17.50 18.41 0.47
CA LYS A 307 -18.18 17.82 1.65
C LYS A 307 -18.23 16.30 1.56
N ILE A 308 -18.61 15.73 0.41
CA ILE A 308 -18.69 14.28 0.20
C ILE A 308 -17.32 13.63 0.45
N ILE A 309 -16.26 14.18 -0.13
CA ILE A 309 -14.90 13.65 0.06
C ILE A 309 -14.47 13.80 1.51
N PHE A 310 -14.70 14.97 2.11
CA PHE A 310 -14.37 15.24 3.51
C PHE A 310 -15.06 14.26 4.45
N GLU A 311 -16.38 14.09 4.31
CA GLU A 311 -17.17 13.19 5.15
C GLU A 311 -16.75 11.73 4.99
N ALA A 312 -16.48 11.27 3.75
CA ALA A 312 -15.99 9.93 3.51
C ALA A 312 -14.65 9.67 4.23
N ILE A 313 -13.73 10.64 4.19
CA ILE A 313 -12.45 10.56 4.90
C ILE A 313 -12.68 10.55 6.41
N VAL A 314 -13.53 11.44 6.94
CA VAL A 314 -13.84 11.53 8.37
C VAL A 314 -14.46 10.22 8.87
N GLN A 315 -15.46 9.68 8.17
CA GLN A 315 -16.09 8.41 8.55
C GLN A 315 -15.08 7.26 8.54
N TYR A 316 -14.25 7.17 7.50
CA TYR A 316 -13.19 6.15 7.44
C TYR A 316 -12.24 6.26 8.63
N ARG A 317 -11.78 7.47 8.96
CA ARG A 317 -10.88 7.69 10.10
C ARG A 317 -11.56 7.37 11.42
N HIS A 318 -12.84 7.69 11.59
CA HIS A 318 -13.60 7.27 12.76
C HIS A 318 -13.70 5.76 12.89
N MET A 319 -14.09 5.06 11.81
CA MET A 319 -14.20 3.60 11.81
C MET A 319 -12.86 2.92 12.13
N LYS A 320 -11.75 3.42 11.58
CA LYS A 320 -10.41 2.87 11.84
C LYS A 320 -9.92 3.11 13.26
N ASN A 321 -10.53 4.04 13.99
CA ASN A 321 -10.21 4.33 15.40
C ASN A 321 -11.08 3.56 16.40
N ILE A 322 -12.10 2.82 15.94
CA ILE A 322 -12.94 2.01 16.81
C ILE A 322 -12.12 0.84 17.35
N GLY A 323 -12.08 0.71 18.69
CA GLY A 323 -11.35 -0.35 19.38
C GLY A 323 -9.83 -0.30 19.25
N VAL A 324 -9.28 0.75 18.69
CA VAL A 324 -7.84 0.90 18.47
C VAL A 324 -7.21 1.71 19.58
N VAL A 325 -6.22 1.13 20.26
CA VAL A 325 -5.30 1.85 21.14
C VAL A 325 -4.16 2.38 20.28
N ALA A 326 -4.22 3.69 19.99
CA ALA A 326 -3.20 4.35 19.17
C ALA A 326 -1.88 4.49 19.96
N VAL A 327 -0.74 4.41 19.30
CA VAL A 327 0.53 4.87 19.88
C VAL A 327 0.53 6.39 19.82
N PHE A 328 0.73 7.05 20.97
CA PHE A 328 0.77 8.51 21.03
C PHE A 328 2.06 9.02 20.39
N ASP A 329 1.92 9.79 19.34
CA ASP A 329 2.98 10.54 18.68
C ASP A 329 2.47 11.97 18.48
N ARG A 330 3.11 12.95 19.09
CA ARG A 330 2.66 14.34 19.03
C ARG A 330 2.58 14.90 17.61
N GLY A 331 3.52 14.49 16.75
CA GLY A 331 3.58 14.94 15.35
C GLY A 331 2.49 14.29 14.46
N LYS A 332 2.04 13.11 14.84
CA LYS A 332 1.09 12.29 14.09
C LYS A 332 -0.26 12.13 14.80
N PHE A 333 -0.46 12.84 15.94
CA PHE A 333 -1.67 12.67 16.73
C PHE A 333 -2.92 12.90 15.90
N ASP A 334 -3.77 11.89 15.84
CA ASP A 334 -5.04 11.95 15.17
C ASP A 334 -6.12 12.47 16.14
N ARG A 335 -6.78 13.60 15.79
CA ARG A 335 -7.86 14.15 16.60
C ARG A 335 -9.07 13.21 16.79
N TYR A 336 -9.17 12.18 15.93
CA TYR A 336 -10.19 11.14 16.04
C TYR A 336 -9.77 9.95 16.91
N ALA A 337 -8.50 9.87 17.30
CA ALA A 337 -8.06 8.87 18.28
C ALA A 337 -8.56 9.29 19.66
N HIS A 338 -9.44 8.48 20.24
CA HIS A 338 -9.98 8.72 21.58
C HIS A 338 -9.15 8.08 22.67
N PHE A 339 -8.41 7.02 22.32
CA PHE A 339 -7.61 6.27 23.26
C PHE A 339 -6.18 6.08 22.72
N ALA A 340 -5.19 6.53 23.46
CA ALA A 340 -3.80 6.39 23.09
C ALA A 340 -2.94 5.88 24.25
N ARG A 341 -1.77 5.32 23.95
CA ARG A 341 -0.78 4.88 24.91
C ARG A 341 0.58 5.53 24.67
N ILE A 342 1.30 5.79 25.73
CA ILE A 342 2.72 6.16 25.73
C ILE A 342 3.48 4.99 26.36
N GLY A 343 4.50 4.47 25.65
CA GLY A 343 5.26 3.30 26.04
C GLY A 343 4.80 2.02 25.31
N ASP A 344 5.56 0.95 25.52
CA ASP A 344 5.39 -0.35 24.88
C ASP A 344 4.96 -1.45 25.85
N GLY A 345 4.93 -1.15 27.13
CA GLY A 345 4.53 -2.06 28.20
C GLY A 345 3.02 -2.27 28.30
N SER A 346 2.58 -2.86 29.41
CA SER A 346 1.16 -3.11 29.68
C SER A 346 0.41 -1.81 29.97
N LEU A 347 -0.85 -1.74 29.49
CA LEU A 347 -1.79 -0.65 29.83
C LEU A 347 -2.27 -0.69 31.28
N GLY A 348 -2.01 -1.78 32.02
CA GLY A 348 -2.62 -2.03 33.32
C GLY A 348 -4.12 -2.37 33.23
N GLY A 349 -4.71 -2.77 34.38
CA GLY A 349 -6.11 -3.20 34.43
C GLY A 349 -7.11 -2.11 34.08
N LYS A 350 -6.91 -0.90 34.62
CA LYS A 350 -7.80 0.27 34.38
C LYS A 350 -7.75 0.73 32.92
N GLY A 351 -6.54 0.82 32.34
CA GLY A 351 -6.38 1.21 30.95
C GLY A 351 -7.05 0.20 29.99
N ARG A 352 -6.87 -1.10 30.23
CA ARG A 352 -7.54 -2.15 29.45
C ARG A 352 -9.07 -2.10 29.58
N GLY A 353 -9.58 -1.89 30.79
CA GLY A 353 -11.02 -1.76 31.03
C GLY A 353 -11.63 -0.57 30.29
N LEU A 354 -10.99 0.61 30.31
CA LEU A 354 -11.45 1.78 29.58
C LEU A 354 -11.39 1.59 28.06
N ALA A 355 -10.33 0.95 27.53
CA ALA A 355 -10.23 0.66 26.10
C ALA A 355 -11.34 -0.31 25.65
N PHE A 356 -11.66 -1.31 26.46
CA PHE A 356 -12.74 -2.24 26.23
C PHE A 356 -14.11 -1.53 26.22
N LEU A 357 -14.37 -0.67 27.20
CA LEU A 357 -15.59 0.14 27.25
C LEU A 357 -15.74 1.07 26.06
N ASP A 358 -14.64 1.72 25.61
CA ASP A 358 -14.64 2.56 24.41
C ASP A 358 -15.06 1.77 23.17
N ASN A 359 -14.53 0.55 23.04
CA ASN A 359 -14.91 -0.34 21.93
C ASN A 359 -16.39 -0.73 22.00
N ILE A 360 -16.92 -1.10 23.16
CA ILE A 360 -18.33 -1.44 23.33
C ILE A 360 -19.22 -0.26 22.95
N ILE A 361 -18.96 0.93 23.51
CA ILE A 361 -19.79 2.13 23.24
C ILE A 361 -19.80 2.46 21.74
N LYS A 362 -18.64 2.35 21.08
CA LYS A 362 -18.54 2.66 19.64
C LYS A 362 -19.14 1.57 18.74
N SER A 363 -19.14 0.30 19.20
CA SER A 363 -19.72 -0.82 18.45
C SER A 363 -21.25 -0.92 18.62
N HIS A 364 -21.82 -0.18 19.57
CA HIS A 364 -23.24 -0.17 19.93
C HIS A 364 -23.81 1.25 19.87
N PRO A 365 -24.13 1.78 18.66
CA PRO A 365 -24.65 3.15 18.48
C PRO A 365 -25.90 3.45 19.32
N GLU A 366 -26.70 2.43 19.64
CA GLU A 366 -27.91 2.52 20.46
C GLU A 366 -27.64 3.09 21.88
N PHE A 367 -26.40 3.00 22.40
CA PHE A 367 -26.05 3.63 23.66
C PHE A 367 -25.92 5.17 23.54
N SER A 368 -25.66 5.68 22.33
CA SER A 368 -25.43 7.09 22.05
C SER A 368 -26.65 7.80 21.45
N GLU A 369 -27.71 7.07 21.05
CA GLU A 369 -28.87 7.58 20.33
C GLU A 369 -30.04 8.01 21.24
N ARG A 370 -29.86 8.04 22.55
CA ARG A 370 -30.89 8.52 23.46
C ARG A 370 -30.92 10.04 23.46
N GLU A 371 -32.10 10.59 23.21
CA GLU A 371 -32.33 12.03 23.16
C GLU A 371 -31.80 12.72 24.44
N GLY A 372 -30.92 13.71 24.28
CA GLY A 372 -30.32 14.45 25.37
C GLY A 372 -29.19 13.76 26.15
N VAL A 373 -28.81 12.51 25.81
CA VAL A 373 -27.75 11.75 26.50
C VAL A 373 -26.71 11.27 25.49
N LYS A 374 -25.47 11.70 25.68
CA LYS A 374 -24.32 11.16 24.95
C LYS A 374 -23.44 10.33 25.87
N VAL A 375 -23.34 9.03 25.63
CA VAL A 375 -22.41 8.15 26.32
C VAL A 375 -21.09 8.11 25.58
N SER A 376 -20.01 8.55 26.22
CA SER A 376 -18.67 8.52 25.63
C SER A 376 -17.60 8.39 26.71
N ILE A 377 -16.45 7.85 26.34
CA ILE A 377 -15.25 7.92 27.18
C ILE A 377 -14.51 9.22 26.85
N PRO A 378 -13.98 9.94 27.83
CA PRO A 378 -13.13 11.10 27.58
C PRO A 378 -11.90 10.69 26.81
N LYS A 379 -11.31 11.61 26.04
CA LYS A 379 -10.02 11.36 25.41
C LYS A 379 -9.00 10.97 26.45
N THR A 380 -8.42 9.79 26.30
CA THR A 380 -7.56 9.16 27.29
C THR A 380 -6.19 8.84 26.70
N VAL A 381 -5.15 9.22 27.42
CA VAL A 381 -3.78 8.77 27.16
C VAL A 381 -3.31 7.99 28.37
N VAL A 382 -2.88 6.75 28.14
CA VAL A 382 -2.40 5.85 29.19
C VAL A 382 -0.87 5.77 29.14
N LEU A 383 -0.22 6.00 30.27
CA LEU A 383 1.19 5.66 30.43
C LEU A 383 1.30 4.16 30.71
N CYS A 384 2.04 3.44 29.87
CA CYS A 384 2.28 2.01 30.03
C CYS A 384 3.22 1.72 31.22
N THR A 385 3.24 0.48 31.67
CA THR A 385 4.05 0.05 32.84
C THR A 385 5.55 0.30 32.66
N ASP A 386 6.07 0.14 31.47
CA ASP A 386 7.47 0.43 31.15
C ASP A 386 7.86 1.90 31.32
N VAL A 387 6.92 2.82 31.17
CA VAL A 387 7.14 4.26 31.47
C VAL A 387 7.33 4.47 32.95
N PHE A 388 6.50 3.82 33.76
CA PHE A 388 6.62 3.84 35.21
C PHE A 388 7.94 3.21 35.68
N ASP A 389 8.27 2.02 35.16
CA ASP A 389 9.51 1.33 35.51
C ASP A 389 10.73 2.20 35.20
N ARG A 390 10.78 2.83 34.03
CA ARG A 390 11.86 3.76 33.66
C ARG A 390 11.91 5.01 34.53
N PHE A 391 10.75 5.54 34.93
CA PHE A 391 10.69 6.66 35.87
C PHE A 391 11.32 6.27 37.23
N MET A 392 10.95 5.09 37.73
CA MET A 392 11.51 4.56 38.98
C MET A 392 13.02 4.32 38.90
N GLU A 393 13.49 3.70 37.81
CA GLU A 393 14.89 3.38 37.58
C GLU A 393 15.75 4.64 37.38
N SER A 394 15.33 5.56 36.53
CA SER A 394 16.11 6.76 36.19
C SER A 394 16.28 7.72 37.39
N ASN A 395 15.40 7.64 38.38
CA ASN A 395 15.45 8.46 39.58
C ASN A 395 15.89 7.65 40.84
N ASN A 396 16.27 6.37 40.71
CA ASN A 396 16.62 5.46 41.81
C ASN A 396 15.53 5.38 42.90
N LEU A 397 14.27 5.47 42.53
CA LEU A 397 13.15 5.54 43.46
C LEU A 397 12.81 4.21 44.12
N TYR A 398 13.18 3.08 43.54
CA TYR A 398 12.94 1.75 44.16
C TYR A 398 13.58 1.63 45.52
N GLN A 399 14.77 2.22 45.72
CA GLN A 399 15.48 2.12 46.99
C GLN A 399 14.70 2.80 48.11
N ILE A 400 14.21 4.02 47.88
CA ILE A 400 13.45 4.79 48.87
C ILE A 400 12.04 4.26 49.06
N ALA A 401 11.39 3.81 47.97
CA ALA A 401 10.02 3.25 48.01
C ALA A 401 9.91 1.92 48.78
N LEU A 402 11.01 1.16 48.85
CA LEU A 402 11.08 -0.12 49.56
C LEU A 402 11.81 -0.04 50.92
N SER A 403 12.17 1.20 51.35
CA SER A 403 12.82 1.42 52.66
C SER A 403 11.78 1.62 53.77
N ASP A 404 12.26 1.69 55.03
CA ASP A 404 11.45 2.02 56.20
C ASP A 404 11.25 3.56 56.38
N ALA A 405 11.47 4.37 55.36
CA ALA A 405 11.28 5.80 55.38
C ALA A 405 9.78 6.18 55.59
N SER A 406 9.53 7.37 56.13
CA SER A 406 8.15 7.84 56.30
C SER A 406 7.49 8.13 54.94
N ASP A 407 6.15 8.07 54.88
CA ASP A 407 5.37 8.37 53.68
C ASP A 407 5.66 9.79 53.17
N GLU A 408 5.91 10.74 54.07
CA GLU A 408 6.26 12.12 53.68
C GLU A 408 7.64 12.22 53.04
N GLU A 409 8.59 11.47 53.50
CA GLU A 409 9.93 11.39 52.92
C GLU A 409 9.93 10.73 51.55
N ILE A 410 9.21 9.59 51.39
CA ILE A 410 9.00 8.91 50.13
C ILE A 410 8.33 9.88 49.14
N LEU A 411 7.22 10.54 49.53
CA LEU A 411 6.51 11.50 48.70
C LEU A 411 7.43 12.61 48.22
N HIS A 412 8.28 13.14 49.11
CA HIS A 412 9.22 14.20 48.78
C HIS A 412 10.20 13.81 47.65
N HIS A 413 10.72 12.56 47.70
CA HIS A 413 11.56 12.05 46.63
C HIS A 413 10.83 11.89 45.34
N PHE A 414 9.60 11.38 45.34
CA PHE A 414 8.77 11.24 44.13
C PHE A 414 8.42 12.58 43.51
N LEU A 415 8.12 13.63 44.29
CA LEU A 415 7.80 14.96 43.79
C LEU A 415 9.00 15.68 43.16
N LYS A 416 10.24 15.34 43.58
CA LYS A 416 11.48 15.85 42.97
C LYS A 416 11.93 15.11 41.74
N ALA A 417 11.43 13.91 41.55
CA ALA A 417 11.81 13.05 40.45
C ALA A 417 11.35 13.62 39.09
N GLN A 418 12.18 13.44 38.08
CA GLN A 418 11.90 13.92 36.72
C GLN A 418 11.48 12.79 35.80
N LEU A 419 10.50 13.06 34.96
CA LEU A 419 10.17 12.14 33.88
C LEU A 419 11.34 12.01 32.90
N PRO A 420 11.64 10.82 32.37
CA PRO A 420 12.67 10.65 31.35
C PRO A 420 12.38 11.57 30.15
N ASP A 421 13.42 12.23 29.60
CA ASP A 421 13.33 13.24 28.53
C ASP A 421 12.51 12.78 27.32
N LYS A 422 12.58 11.50 26.99
CA LYS A 422 11.79 10.90 25.90
C LYS A 422 10.28 11.11 26.05
N TYR A 423 9.77 11.22 27.29
CA TYR A 423 8.34 11.37 27.57
C TYR A 423 7.93 12.81 27.90
N ILE A 424 8.88 13.71 28.20
CA ILE A 424 8.61 15.12 28.43
C ILE A 424 8.13 15.80 27.15
N SER A 425 8.74 15.47 26.01
CA SER A 425 8.33 15.98 24.71
C SER A 425 6.90 15.57 24.34
N ASP A 426 6.47 14.38 24.79
CA ASP A 426 5.15 13.83 24.49
C ASP A 426 4.06 14.35 25.45
N SER A 427 4.42 14.74 26.68
CA SER A 427 3.49 15.13 27.74
C SER A 427 3.29 16.64 27.91
N SER A 428 4.19 17.49 27.39
CA SER A 428 4.07 18.94 27.56
C SER A 428 2.89 19.55 26.78
N PRO A 429 2.05 20.41 27.40
CA PRO A 429 0.94 21.03 26.70
C PRO A 429 1.46 21.92 25.57
N SER A 430 0.92 21.72 24.36
CA SER A 430 1.13 22.68 23.27
C SER A 430 0.67 24.05 23.75
N SER A 431 1.54 25.08 23.65
CA SER A 431 1.13 26.47 23.76
C SER A 431 -0.17 26.64 22.96
N ARG A 432 -1.24 26.97 23.64
CA ARG A 432 -2.56 27.24 23.06
C ARG A 432 -2.38 28.34 22.03
N GLN A 433 -2.46 28.02 20.74
CA GLN A 433 -2.89 29.01 19.79
C GLN A 433 -4.40 29.29 20.09
N PRO A 434 -4.84 30.51 20.25
CA PRO A 434 -6.25 30.80 20.44
C PRO A 434 -6.98 30.43 19.16
N THR A 435 -7.86 29.46 19.23
CA THR A 435 -8.87 29.21 18.21
C THR A 435 -9.80 30.41 18.24
N GLY A 436 -9.59 31.35 17.33
CA GLY A 436 -10.63 32.32 16.97
C GLY A 436 -11.85 31.56 16.45
N LEU A 437 -12.99 32.03 16.85
CA LEU A 437 -14.37 31.61 16.58
C LEU A 437 -14.63 31.30 15.12
#